data_1a4baa80b78aab84981c7fdb5760df47
#
_entry.id   1a4baa80b78aab84981c7fdb5760df47
#
_cell.length_a   1.000
_cell.length_b   1.000
_cell.length_c   1.000
_cell.angle_alpha   90.00
_cell.angle_beta   90.00
_cell.angle_gamma   90.00
#
_symmetry.space_group_name_H-M   'P 1'
#
loop_
_entity.id
_entity.type
_entity.pdbx_description
1 polymer ?
#
loop_
_entity_poly.entity_id
_entity_poly.type
_entity_poly.pdbx_seq_one_letter_code
_entity_poly.pdbx_strand_id
1 'polypeptide(L)'
;MREPMLYRSVVVGLLARDCKEAILRNKPRIEKLCSFFDEYHIVVVENDSVDGTKELLHDWAQENGRVVVDSFTDESRRLADCSVERISHMADLRNRLLGDIRRLPVHDIVIMMDVDIFDFDVEGVIDGISQAPDDWGAIMANGRLTLPNHKLYRYQYDQYAFLAYDEDWHDAMYFQQKRGRLLDKRVRKHAYYPVKSAFGGIGVYRYDAIKDLHYQAVRLKEHPQDAFCEHIPFHLEIIRQGYQNYVCRRMTVNSGLLEVKPWVVFLMCYLPQVYEMLCKVSAFMYKMNWR
;
A
#
# COMPACT_ATOMS: atom_id res chain seq x y z
N MET A 1 18.83 5.99 -24.53
CA MET A 1 19.07 6.93 -23.42
C MET A 1 17.74 7.13 -22.75
N ARG A 2 17.62 6.96 -21.42
CA ARG A 2 16.42 7.37 -20.71
C ARG A 2 16.35 8.90 -20.71
N GLU A 3 15.15 9.47 -20.89
CA GLU A 3 14.95 10.89 -20.67
C GLU A 3 15.29 11.22 -19.20
N PRO A 4 15.85 12.42 -18.92
CA PRO A 4 16.14 12.82 -17.56
C PRO A 4 14.84 12.82 -16.74
N MET A 5 14.90 12.26 -15.54
CA MET A 5 13.74 12.21 -14.66
C MET A 5 13.34 13.62 -14.24
N LEU A 6 12.05 13.95 -14.34
CA LEU A 6 11.52 15.27 -13.99
C LEU A 6 11.69 15.57 -12.49
N TYR A 7 11.61 14.51 -11.66
CA TYR A 7 11.71 14.62 -10.20
C TYR A 7 13.11 14.23 -9.75
N ARG A 8 13.77 15.10 -8.97
CA ARG A 8 15.17 14.96 -8.58
C ARG A 8 15.38 14.45 -7.17
N SER A 9 14.36 14.62 -6.32
CA SER A 9 14.46 14.27 -4.90
C SER A 9 13.30 13.41 -4.43
N VAL A 10 13.59 12.45 -3.52
CA VAL A 10 12.59 11.50 -3.00
C VAL A 10 12.76 11.23 -1.51
N VAL A 11 11.64 11.07 -0.81
CA VAL A 11 11.61 10.42 0.50
C VAL A 11 10.89 9.09 0.39
N VAL A 12 11.52 8.01 0.85
CA VAL A 12 10.87 6.69 1.01
C VAL A 12 10.46 6.54 2.46
N GLY A 13 9.15 6.42 2.71
CA GLY A 13 8.56 6.24 4.04
C GLY A 13 8.09 4.80 4.27
N LEU A 14 8.49 4.21 5.40
CA LEU A 14 8.24 2.82 5.77
C LEU A 14 7.62 2.75 7.15
N LEU A 15 6.66 1.84 7.35
CA LEU A 15 6.23 1.37 8.67
C LEU A 15 6.81 -0.03 8.88
N ALA A 16 7.38 -0.28 10.06
CA ALA A 16 8.05 -1.54 10.37
C ALA A 16 7.64 -2.08 11.74
N ARG A 17 7.24 -3.35 11.77
CA ARG A 17 7.04 -4.12 13.01
C ARG A 17 7.22 -5.61 12.70
N ASP A 18 8.15 -6.28 13.41
CA ASP A 18 8.43 -7.72 13.26
C ASP A 18 8.62 -8.12 11.78
N CYS A 19 9.52 -7.42 11.08
CA CYS A 19 9.73 -7.60 9.64
C CYS A 19 11.22 -7.68 9.22
N LYS A 20 12.08 -8.15 10.12
CA LYS A 20 13.54 -8.26 9.91
C LYS A 20 13.90 -8.91 8.57
N GLU A 21 13.35 -10.09 8.29
CA GLU A 21 13.62 -10.83 7.06
C GLU A 21 13.17 -10.08 5.79
N ALA A 22 12.07 -9.36 5.89
CA ALA A 22 11.56 -8.54 4.78
C ALA A 22 12.47 -7.33 4.54
N ILE A 23 12.96 -6.68 5.58
CA ILE A 23 13.91 -5.57 5.47
C ILE A 23 15.21 -6.05 4.84
N LEU A 24 15.80 -7.16 5.32
CA LEU A 24 17.02 -7.74 4.74
C LEU A 24 16.87 -7.99 3.24
N ARG A 25 15.70 -8.47 2.81
CA ARG A 25 15.40 -8.75 1.42
C ARG A 25 15.19 -7.49 0.58
N ASN A 26 14.50 -6.47 1.12
CA ASN A 26 14.07 -5.29 0.38
C ASN A 26 15.04 -4.09 0.49
N LYS A 27 15.86 -4.00 1.53
CA LYS A 27 16.89 -2.94 1.71
C LYS A 27 17.68 -2.67 0.41
N PRO A 28 18.28 -3.68 -0.26
CA PRO A 28 19.05 -3.42 -1.48
C PRO A 28 18.19 -2.87 -2.63
N ARG A 29 16.90 -3.26 -2.72
CA ARG A 29 15.99 -2.74 -3.73
C ARG A 29 15.57 -1.32 -3.45
N ILE A 30 15.34 -0.98 -2.17
CA ILE A 30 15.00 0.38 -1.73
C ILE A 30 16.18 1.31 -2.00
N GLU A 31 17.38 0.92 -1.65
CA GLU A 31 18.59 1.71 -1.94
C GLU A 31 18.83 1.86 -3.45
N LYS A 32 18.62 0.79 -4.23
CA LYS A 32 18.64 0.89 -5.69
C LYS A 32 17.59 1.86 -6.21
N LEU A 33 16.35 1.85 -5.68
CA LEU A 33 15.31 2.79 -6.06
C LEU A 33 15.75 4.24 -5.76
N CYS A 34 16.27 4.48 -4.57
CA CYS A 34 16.77 5.79 -4.17
C CYS A 34 17.92 6.29 -5.06
N SER A 35 18.79 5.40 -5.55
CA SER A 35 19.94 5.77 -6.41
C SER A 35 19.58 6.35 -7.77
N PHE A 36 18.31 6.33 -8.18
CA PHE A 36 17.83 7.01 -9.39
C PHE A 36 17.57 8.51 -9.19
N PHE A 37 17.63 9.00 -7.95
CA PHE A 37 17.39 10.39 -7.60
C PHE A 37 18.69 11.08 -7.18
N ASP A 38 18.80 12.38 -7.43
CA ASP A 38 19.96 13.18 -7.02
C ASP A 38 20.04 13.28 -5.48
N GLU A 39 18.87 13.42 -4.84
CA GLU A 39 18.73 13.50 -3.38
C GLU A 39 17.66 12.53 -2.88
N TYR A 40 17.94 11.89 -1.73
CA TYR A 40 16.95 11.03 -1.13
C TYR A 40 17.08 10.96 0.40
N HIS A 41 15.98 10.62 1.05
CA HIS A 41 15.95 10.13 2.43
C HIS A 41 15.09 8.86 2.52
N ILE A 42 15.36 8.06 3.53
CA ILE A 42 14.54 6.91 3.91
C ILE A 42 14.11 7.15 5.35
N VAL A 43 12.82 7.18 5.62
CA VAL A 43 12.25 7.38 6.95
C VAL A 43 11.51 6.10 7.35
N VAL A 44 11.89 5.54 8.49
CA VAL A 44 11.27 4.33 9.02
C VAL A 44 10.68 4.63 10.39
N VAL A 45 9.38 4.42 10.53
CA VAL A 45 8.71 4.38 11.83
C VAL A 45 8.58 2.94 12.27
N GLU A 46 9.18 2.60 13.38
CA GLU A 46 9.21 1.25 13.96
C GLU A 46 8.56 1.26 15.34
N ASN A 47 7.71 0.28 15.64
CA ASN A 47 7.17 0.12 16.99
C ASN A 47 7.11 -1.36 17.41
N ASP A 48 7.47 -1.60 18.67
CA ASP A 48 7.27 -2.84 19.42
C ASP A 48 7.79 -4.13 18.75
N SER A 49 8.81 -4.06 17.90
CA SER A 49 9.41 -5.25 17.28
C SER A 49 10.20 -6.09 18.28
N VAL A 50 10.10 -7.41 18.17
CA VAL A 50 10.77 -8.39 19.04
C VAL A 50 11.65 -9.39 18.27
N ASP A 51 11.69 -9.29 16.93
CA ASP A 51 12.42 -10.22 16.04
C ASP A 51 13.81 -9.74 15.62
N GLY A 52 14.29 -8.61 16.16
CA GLY A 52 15.55 -7.96 15.76
C GLY A 52 15.40 -6.95 14.61
N THR A 53 14.18 -6.56 14.27
CA THR A 53 13.90 -5.48 13.29
C THR A 53 14.51 -4.16 13.72
N LYS A 54 14.38 -3.81 15.00
CA LYS A 54 14.87 -2.55 15.56
C LYS A 54 16.39 -2.40 15.44
N GLU A 55 17.11 -3.43 15.82
CA GLU A 55 18.57 -3.48 15.73
C GLU A 55 19.03 -3.34 14.28
N LEU A 56 18.42 -4.10 13.37
CA LEU A 56 18.71 -4.02 11.93
C LEU A 56 18.47 -2.62 11.35
N LEU A 57 17.43 -1.92 11.77
CA LEU A 57 17.13 -0.56 11.30
C LEU A 57 18.17 0.45 11.83
N HIS A 58 18.61 0.29 13.09
CA HIS A 58 19.70 1.10 13.65
C HIS A 58 21.02 0.89 12.90
N ASP A 59 21.37 -0.36 12.59
CA ASP A 59 22.54 -0.68 11.80
C ASP A 59 22.43 -0.03 10.40
N TRP A 60 21.28 -0.11 9.77
CA TRP A 60 21.04 0.55 8.47
C TRP A 60 21.24 2.06 8.54
N ALA A 61 20.74 2.73 9.58
CA ALA A 61 20.94 4.17 9.77
C ALA A 61 22.42 4.54 10.04
N GLN A 62 23.19 3.67 10.68
CA GLN A 62 24.65 3.86 10.87
C GLN A 62 25.41 3.68 9.54
N GLU A 63 25.02 2.71 8.71
CA GLU A 63 25.64 2.47 7.39
C GLU A 63 25.31 3.56 6.37
N ASN A 64 24.10 4.15 6.45
CA ASN A 64 23.60 5.14 5.51
C ASN A 64 22.98 6.34 6.24
N GLY A 65 23.71 7.44 6.33
CA GLY A 65 23.28 8.66 7.03
C GLY A 65 22.04 9.35 6.45
N ARG A 66 21.46 8.84 5.35
CA ARG A 66 20.19 9.29 4.78
C ARG A 66 18.98 8.49 5.28
N VAL A 67 19.22 7.50 6.16
CA VAL A 67 18.18 6.70 6.81
C VAL A 67 17.89 7.30 8.18
N VAL A 68 16.64 7.66 8.41
CA VAL A 68 16.11 8.16 9.68
C VAL A 68 15.19 7.12 10.27
N VAL A 69 15.45 6.70 11.50
CA VAL A 69 14.65 5.70 12.21
C VAL A 69 14.00 6.36 13.44
N ASP A 70 12.69 6.37 13.46
CA ASP A 70 11.88 6.73 14.62
C ASP A 70 11.34 5.46 15.26
N SER A 71 12.02 4.96 16.30
CA SER A 71 11.64 3.74 17.01
C SER A 71 11.07 4.08 18.38
N PHE A 72 9.89 3.55 18.69
CA PHE A 72 9.19 3.83 19.93
C PHE A 72 8.41 2.60 20.44
N THR A 73 7.95 2.68 21.67
CA THR A 73 7.09 1.67 22.30
C THR A 73 5.71 2.29 22.52
N ASP A 74 4.65 1.65 22.07
CA ASP A 74 3.27 2.08 22.29
C ASP A 74 2.40 0.98 22.93
N GLU A 75 2.98 -0.21 23.14
CA GLU A 75 2.32 -1.37 23.74
C GLU A 75 1.00 -1.74 23.01
N SER A 76 0.86 -1.32 21.75
CA SER A 76 -0.35 -1.56 20.99
C SER A 76 -0.55 -3.03 20.66
N ARG A 77 -1.79 -3.50 20.81
CA ARG A 77 -2.17 -4.85 20.39
C ARG A 77 -2.15 -4.93 18.86
N ARG A 78 -1.52 -5.98 18.34
CA ARG A 78 -1.59 -6.29 16.91
C ARG A 78 -2.99 -6.77 16.54
N LEU A 79 -3.76 -5.94 15.84
CA LEU A 79 -5.09 -6.26 15.33
C LEU A 79 -5.00 -6.55 13.82
N ALA A 80 -5.79 -7.53 13.34
CA ALA A 80 -5.82 -7.94 11.93
C ALA A 80 -7.22 -7.78 11.29
N ASP A 81 -8.09 -7.00 11.93
CA ASP A 81 -9.48 -6.75 11.51
C ASP A 81 -9.64 -5.40 10.81
N CYS A 82 -10.87 -5.00 10.52
CA CYS A 82 -11.22 -3.69 9.96
C CYS A 82 -11.78 -2.73 11.03
N SER A 83 -11.52 -3.00 12.31
CA SER A 83 -12.04 -2.19 13.42
C SER A 83 -11.55 -0.75 13.35
N VAL A 84 -12.36 0.15 13.86
CA VAL A 84 -11.98 1.58 14.02
C VAL A 84 -10.69 1.71 14.83
N GLU A 85 -10.51 0.87 15.85
CA GLU A 85 -9.31 0.87 16.70
C GLU A 85 -8.06 0.61 15.87
N ARG A 86 -8.05 -0.48 15.07
CA ARG A 86 -6.92 -0.81 14.19
C ARG A 86 -6.65 0.28 13.16
N ILE A 87 -7.70 0.76 12.47
CA ILE A 87 -7.53 1.76 11.42
C ILE A 87 -7.09 3.11 11.99
N SER A 88 -7.58 3.50 13.19
CA SER A 88 -7.09 4.69 13.88
C SER A 88 -5.60 4.56 14.20
N HIS A 89 -5.19 3.43 14.76
CA HIS A 89 -3.79 3.17 15.05
C HIS A 89 -2.90 3.21 13.79
N MET A 90 -3.34 2.61 12.68
CA MET A 90 -2.62 2.70 11.41
C MET A 90 -2.54 4.13 10.87
N ALA A 91 -3.61 4.91 11.02
CA ALA A 91 -3.62 6.33 10.66
C ALA A 91 -2.63 7.13 11.52
N ASP A 92 -2.54 6.87 12.82
CA ASP A 92 -1.60 7.53 13.73
C ASP A 92 -0.15 7.21 13.37
N LEU A 93 0.18 5.94 13.07
CA LEU A 93 1.52 5.54 12.62
C LEU A 93 1.90 6.23 11.30
N ARG A 94 0.97 6.30 10.33
CA ARG A 94 1.20 7.00 9.05
C ARG A 94 1.33 8.51 9.25
N ASN A 95 0.58 9.10 10.16
CA ASN A 95 0.70 10.53 10.51
C ASN A 95 2.03 10.83 11.19
N ARG A 96 2.53 9.93 12.04
CA ARG A 96 3.87 10.03 12.65
C ARG A 96 4.94 10.01 11.55
N LEU A 97 4.85 9.06 10.63
CA LEU A 97 5.73 8.98 9.45
C LEU A 97 5.69 10.26 8.61
N LEU A 98 4.50 10.79 8.31
CA LEU A 98 4.35 12.07 7.61
C LEU A 98 4.97 13.24 8.39
N GLY A 99 4.82 13.24 9.72
CA GLY A 99 5.44 14.23 10.61
C GLY A 99 6.96 14.22 10.51
N ASP A 100 7.58 13.04 10.48
CA ASP A 100 9.04 12.92 10.33
C ASP A 100 9.50 13.32 8.92
N ILE A 101 8.77 12.93 7.88
CA ILE A 101 9.04 13.37 6.50
C ILE A 101 9.01 14.89 6.38
N ARG A 102 8.04 15.57 7.02
CA ARG A 102 7.90 17.05 6.99
C ARG A 102 9.00 17.79 7.75
N ARG A 103 9.78 17.13 8.61
CA ARG A 103 10.95 17.71 9.28
C ARG A 103 12.21 17.71 8.41
N LEU A 104 12.20 16.91 7.34
CA LEU A 104 13.28 16.86 6.36
C LEU A 104 13.20 18.05 5.38
N PRO A 105 14.27 18.34 4.62
CA PRO A 105 14.18 19.22 3.47
C PRO A 105 13.06 18.79 2.52
N VAL A 106 12.41 19.75 1.86
CA VAL A 106 11.34 19.47 0.91
C VAL A 106 11.86 18.63 -0.25
N HIS A 107 11.17 17.57 -0.56
CA HIS A 107 11.44 16.68 -1.70
C HIS A 107 10.33 16.80 -2.74
N ASP A 108 10.62 16.41 -4.00
CA ASP A 108 9.63 16.48 -5.08
C ASP A 108 8.52 15.45 -4.87
N ILE A 109 8.91 14.24 -4.44
CA ILE A 109 7.97 13.12 -4.25
C ILE A 109 8.23 12.37 -2.95
N VAL A 110 7.17 11.72 -2.48
CA VAL A 110 7.19 10.78 -1.35
C VAL A 110 6.74 9.41 -1.85
N ILE A 111 7.49 8.37 -1.52
CA ILE A 111 7.11 6.98 -1.76
C ILE A 111 6.77 6.35 -0.41
N MET A 112 5.51 5.98 -0.20
CA MET A 112 5.12 5.17 0.96
C MET A 112 5.06 3.70 0.56
N MET A 113 5.68 2.83 1.36
CA MET A 113 5.82 1.42 1.03
C MET A 113 5.56 0.54 2.25
N ASP A 114 4.86 -0.57 2.05
CA ASP A 114 4.85 -1.68 2.99
C ASP A 114 6.20 -2.41 2.91
N VAL A 115 6.96 -2.42 4.00
CA VAL A 115 8.30 -3.02 4.00
C VAL A 115 8.26 -4.55 3.95
N ASP A 116 7.15 -5.15 4.37
CA ASP A 116 6.92 -6.60 4.45
C ASP A 116 6.50 -7.24 3.13
N ILE A 117 6.39 -6.48 2.03
CA ILE A 117 6.19 -7.05 0.69
C ILE A 117 7.32 -8.02 0.34
N PHE A 118 7.03 -9.02 -0.50
CA PHE A 118 8.03 -10.00 -0.89
C PHE A 118 9.08 -9.41 -1.83
N ASP A 119 8.66 -8.74 -2.90
CA ASP A 119 9.53 -7.99 -3.81
C ASP A 119 8.74 -6.92 -4.58
N PHE A 120 9.46 -6.05 -5.29
CA PHE A 120 8.88 -5.08 -6.23
C PHE A 120 9.81 -4.80 -7.39
N ASP A 121 9.25 -4.37 -8.50
CA ASP A 121 9.98 -3.97 -9.71
C ASP A 121 10.44 -2.52 -9.61
N VAL A 122 11.72 -2.33 -9.26
CA VAL A 122 12.35 -0.99 -9.12
C VAL A 122 12.25 -0.20 -10.43
N GLU A 123 12.57 -0.84 -11.56
CA GLU A 123 12.50 -0.20 -12.88
C GLU A 123 11.04 0.18 -13.24
N GLY A 124 10.09 -0.70 -12.86
CA GLY A 124 8.67 -0.42 -13.02
C GLY A 124 8.18 0.77 -12.19
N VAL A 125 8.73 1.00 -11.00
CA VAL A 125 8.44 2.20 -10.18
C VAL A 125 8.99 3.45 -10.86
N ILE A 126 10.25 3.44 -11.30
CA ILE A 126 10.88 4.57 -11.98
C ILE A 126 10.17 4.92 -13.29
N ASP A 127 9.85 3.92 -14.12
CA ASP A 127 9.08 4.11 -15.34
C ASP A 127 7.68 4.68 -15.04
N GLY A 128 7.04 4.18 -13.95
CA GLY A 128 5.74 4.65 -13.50
C GLY A 128 5.73 6.12 -13.07
N ILE A 129 6.82 6.60 -12.50
CA ILE A 129 7.00 8.01 -12.14
C ILE A 129 7.27 8.85 -13.39
N SER A 130 8.19 8.40 -14.25
CA SER A 130 8.69 9.15 -15.40
C SER A 130 7.64 9.35 -16.50
N GLN A 131 6.69 8.44 -16.63
CA GLN A 131 5.65 8.44 -17.67
C GLN A 131 4.26 8.79 -17.11
N ALA A 132 4.20 9.33 -15.91
CA ALA A 132 2.94 9.66 -15.25
C ALA A 132 2.16 10.74 -16.03
N PRO A 133 0.83 10.67 -16.08
CA PRO A 133 0.00 11.77 -16.59
C PRO A 133 0.27 13.07 -15.83
N ASP A 134 0.14 14.23 -16.49
CA ASP A 134 0.52 15.54 -15.89
C ASP A 134 -0.30 15.90 -14.63
N ASP A 135 -1.54 15.41 -14.54
CA ASP A 135 -2.50 15.71 -13.48
C ASP A 135 -2.39 14.78 -12.27
N TRP A 136 -1.39 13.86 -12.23
CA TRP A 136 -1.29 12.92 -11.13
C TRP A 136 -0.95 13.58 -9.78
N GLY A 137 -1.61 13.14 -8.72
CA GLY A 137 -1.25 13.46 -7.34
C GLY A 137 -0.71 12.23 -6.61
N ALA A 138 -1.25 11.04 -6.95
CA ALA A 138 -0.77 9.77 -6.44
C ALA A 138 -0.76 8.69 -7.53
N ILE A 139 0.29 7.84 -7.51
CA ILE A 139 0.42 6.67 -8.37
C ILE A 139 0.64 5.46 -7.48
N MET A 140 -0.26 4.50 -7.53
CA MET A 140 -0.23 3.29 -6.73
C MET A 140 0.25 2.10 -7.53
N ALA A 141 0.87 1.17 -6.83
CA ALA A 141 1.35 -0.07 -7.42
C ALA A 141 0.21 -1.01 -7.83
N ASN A 142 0.51 -1.83 -8.82
CA ASN A 142 -0.26 -2.99 -9.22
C ASN A 142 0.17 -4.18 -8.35
N GLY A 143 -0.26 -4.16 -7.07
CA GLY A 143 0.09 -5.17 -6.08
C GLY A 143 -0.54 -6.51 -6.38
N ARG A 144 0.22 -7.58 -6.19
CA ARG A 144 -0.24 -8.95 -6.50
C ARG A 144 0.15 -9.94 -5.43
N LEU A 145 -0.77 -10.86 -5.13
CA LEU A 145 -0.50 -12.07 -4.37
C LEU A 145 -0.18 -13.21 -5.31
N THR A 146 0.85 -13.98 -4.99
CA THR A 146 1.18 -15.21 -5.67
C THR A 146 0.69 -16.39 -4.84
N LEU A 147 -0.12 -17.27 -5.42
CA LEU A 147 -0.57 -18.49 -4.76
C LEU A 147 0.52 -19.57 -4.81
N PRO A 148 0.65 -20.41 -3.77
CA PRO A 148 1.57 -21.53 -3.77
C PRO A 148 1.36 -22.44 -4.99
N ASN A 149 2.43 -22.80 -5.68
CA ASN A 149 2.45 -23.73 -6.83
C ASN A 149 1.65 -23.31 -8.07
N HIS A 150 1.12 -22.10 -8.12
CA HIS A 150 0.39 -21.60 -9.28
C HIS A 150 0.99 -20.31 -9.84
N LYS A 151 1.81 -20.45 -10.92
CA LYS A 151 2.40 -19.31 -11.65
C LYS A 151 1.36 -18.42 -12.37
N LEU A 152 0.14 -18.91 -12.59
CA LEU A 152 -0.84 -18.26 -13.46
C LEU A 152 -1.93 -17.49 -12.70
N TYR A 153 -2.17 -17.79 -11.42
CA TYR A 153 -3.20 -17.11 -10.65
C TYR A 153 -2.58 -16.02 -9.80
N ARG A 154 -2.82 -14.79 -10.20
CA ARG A 154 -2.41 -13.60 -9.45
C ARG A 154 -3.63 -12.97 -8.83
N TYR A 155 -3.62 -12.87 -7.53
CA TYR A 155 -4.64 -12.19 -6.76
C TYR A 155 -4.19 -10.74 -6.51
N GLN A 156 -5.10 -9.77 -6.66
CA GLN A 156 -4.76 -8.39 -6.34
C GLN A 156 -4.55 -8.24 -4.84
N TYR A 157 -3.41 -7.68 -4.47
CA TYR A 157 -3.08 -7.31 -3.10
C TYR A 157 -3.79 -6.01 -2.71
N ASP A 158 -4.12 -5.89 -1.42
CA ASP A 158 -4.65 -4.68 -0.81
C ASP A 158 -5.97 -4.16 -1.45
N GLN A 159 -6.93 -5.07 -1.58
CA GLN A 159 -8.26 -4.71 -2.07
C GLN A 159 -9.03 -3.81 -1.10
N TYR A 160 -8.61 -3.73 0.15
CA TYR A 160 -9.22 -2.92 1.17
C TYR A 160 -9.01 -1.41 0.92
N ALA A 161 -7.87 -1.02 0.39
CA ALA A 161 -7.58 0.36 0.00
C ALA A 161 -8.18 0.75 -1.36
N PHE A 162 -8.70 -0.23 -2.15
CA PHE A 162 -9.17 0.04 -3.50
C PHE A 162 -10.58 0.62 -3.53
N LEU A 163 -10.76 1.75 -4.24
CA LEU A 163 -12.04 2.36 -4.55
C LEU A 163 -12.03 2.89 -5.99
N ALA A 164 -12.91 2.33 -6.84
CA ALA A 164 -13.09 2.81 -8.22
C ALA A 164 -13.98 4.05 -8.29
N TYR A 165 -13.97 4.76 -9.44
CA TYR A 165 -14.81 5.96 -9.63
C TYR A 165 -16.29 5.67 -9.66
N ASP A 166 -16.67 4.51 -10.19
CA ASP A 166 -18.06 4.04 -10.37
C ASP A 166 -18.57 3.26 -9.14
N GLU A 167 -17.84 3.29 -8.02
CA GLU A 167 -18.23 2.60 -6.79
C GLU A 167 -18.63 3.60 -5.70
N ASP A 168 -19.69 3.26 -4.97
CA ASP A 168 -19.99 3.88 -3.69
C ASP A 168 -19.08 3.26 -2.62
N TRP A 169 -18.46 4.11 -1.80
CA TRP A 169 -17.52 3.62 -0.81
C TRP A 169 -18.19 2.83 0.33
N HIS A 170 -19.52 2.82 0.42
CA HIS A 170 -20.25 1.97 1.37
C HIS A 170 -20.25 0.49 1.00
N ASP A 171 -20.17 0.14 -0.28
CA ASP A 171 -20.18 -1.25 -0.75
C ASP A 171 -18.78 -1.89 -0.76
N ALA A 172 -17.74 -1.10 -0.51
CA ALA A 172 -16.36 -1.47 -0.71
C ALA A 172 -15.89 -2.68 0.11
N MET A 173 -16.37 -2.86 1.34
CA MET A 173 -15.91 -3.93 2.22
C MET A 173 -16.45 -5.32 1.92
N TYR A 174 -17.69 -5.41 1.43
CA TYR A 174 -18.38 -6.70 1.30
C TYR A 174 -18.00 -7.50 0.05
N PHE A 175 -17.30 -6.91 -0.92
CA PHE A 175 -16.99 -7.51 -2.21
C PHE A 175 -15.50 -7.41 -2.60
N GLN A 176 -14.60 -7.42 -1.64
CA GLN A 176 -13.15 -7.22 -1.88
C GLN A 176 -12.60 -8.12 -3.00
N GLN A 177 -12.95 -9.39 -3.05
CA GLN A 177 -12.44 -10.31 -4.06
C GLN A 177 -12.96 -10.03 -5.48
N LYS A 178 -14.25 -9.68 -5.61
CA LYS A 178 -14.84 -9.26 -6.89
C LYS A 178 -14.14 -8.00 -7.40
N ARG A 179 -13.80 -7.10 -6.50
CA ARG A 179 -13.11 -5.84 -6.80
C ARG A 179 -11.68 -6.05 -7.23
N GLY A 180 -10.93 -6.97 -6.59
CA GLY A 180 -9.58 -7.31 -7.00
C GLY A 180 -9.48 -7.87 -8.42
N ARG A 181 -10.47 -8.66 -8.87
CA ARG A 181 -10.56 -9.12 -10.26
C ARG A 181 -10.94 -7.99 -11.23
N LEU A 182 -11.85 -7.11 -10.81
CA LEU A 182 -12.24 -5.96 -11.61
C LEU A 182 -11.04 -5.03 -11.81
N LEU A 183 -10.29 -4.73 -10.75
CA LEU A 183 -9.07 -3.94 -10.81
C LEU A 183 -8.05 -4.58 -11.73
N ASP A 184 -7.75 -5.89 -11.58
CA ASP A 184 -6.82 -6.59 -12.46
C ASP A 184 -7.22 -6.50 -13.95
N LYS A 185 -8.51 -6.68 -14.26
CA LYS A 185 -9.04 -6.57 -15.62
C LYS A 185 -8.89 -5.16 -16.19
N ARG A 186 -9.09 -4.12 -15.38
CA ARG A 186 -9.01 -2.72 -15.78
C ARG A 186 -7.56 -2.27 -15.93
N VAL A 187 -6.70 -2.59 -14.96
CA VAL A 187 -5.26 -2.25 -15.00
C VAL A 187 -4.56 -2.90 -16.19
N ARG A 188 -4.92 -4.13 -16.60
CA ARG A 188 -4.33 -4.75 -17.80
C ARG A 188 -4.59 -3.98 -19.10
N LYS A 189 -5.66 -3.19 -19.17
CA LYS A 189 -6.05 -2.44 -20.36
C LYS A 189 -5.45 -1.04 -20.42
N HIS A 190 -4.96 -0.51 -19.31
CA HIS A 190 -4.47 0.85 -19.20
C HIS A 190 -3.05 0.88 -18.65
N ALA A 191 -2.20 1.78 -19.14
CA ALA A 191 -0.90 2.05 -18.52
C ALA A 191 -1.10 2.65 -17.13
N TYR A 192 -2.00 3.63 -17.03
CA TYR A 192 -2.46 4.25 -15.80
C TYR A 192 -3.99 4.14 -15.74
N TYR A 193 -4.49 3.46 -14.72
CA TYR A 193 -5.92 3.31 -14.50
C TYR A 193 -6.37 4.27 -13.40
N PRO A 194 -7.28 5.24 -13.71
CA PRO A 194 -7.73 6.21 -12.73
C PRO A 194 -8.58 5.56 -11.65
N VAL A 195 -8.34 5.91 -10.40
CA VAL A 195 -9.03 5.38 -9.22
C VAL A 195 -9.31 6.49 -8.20
N LYS A 196 -10.33 6.33 -7.37
CA LYS A 196 -10.50 7.17 -6.18
C LYS A 196 -9.43 6.85 -5.15
N SER A 197 -9.14 5.57 -4.94
CA SER A 197 -8.13 5.09 -4.00
C SER A 197 -7.58 3.72 -4.41
N ALA A 198 -6.34 3.46 -4.10
CA ALA A 198 -5.67 2.16 -4.06
C ALA A 198 -4.37 2.33 -3.26
N PHE A 199 -3.64 1.23 -3.03
CA PHE A 199 -2.28 1.30 -2.49
C PHE A 199 -1.38 0.23 -3.11
N GLY A 200 -1.75 -1.05 -2.95
CA GLY A 200 -1.06 -2.17 -3.60
C GLY A 200 0.37 -2.39 -3.09
N GLY A 201 0.68 -1.92 -1.89
CA GLY A 201 1.98 -2.07 -1.23
C GLY A 201 2.98 -0.93 -1.51
N ILE A 202 2.77 -0.11 -2.54
CA ILE A 202 3.57 1.10 -2.83
C ILE A 202 2.66 2.20 -3.37
N GLY A 203 2.70 3.37 -2.72
CA GLY A 203 2.10 4.61 -3.22
C GLY A 203 3.18 5.67 -3.42
N VAL A 204 3.22 6.27 -4.60
CA VAL A 204 4.07 7.41 -4.95
C VAL A 204 3.20 8.65 -4.97
N TYR A 205 3.62 9.71 -4.30
CA TYR A 205 2.86 10.94 -4.11
C TYR A 205 3.69 12.14 -4.50
N ARG A 206 3.09 13.12 -5.20
CA ARG A 206 3.68 14.46 -5.25
C ARG A 206 3.68 15.06 -3.84
N TYR A 207 4.80 15.59 -3.40
CA TYR A 207 4.86 16.19 -2.06
C TYR A 207 3.81 17.29 -1.88
N ASP A 208 3.63 18.16 -2.88
CA ASP A 208 2.65 19.23 -2.83
C ASP A 208 1.20 18.76 -2.67
N ALA A 209 0.88 17.56 -3.19
CA ALA A 209 -0.46 16.99 -3.06
C ALA A 209 -0.74 16.44 -1.66
N ILE A 210 0.29 16.20 -0.83
CA ILE A 210 0.13 15.54 0.48
C ILE A 210 0.71 16.30 1.67
N LYS A 211 1.45 17.37 1.43
CA LYS A 211 2.19 18.09 2.49
C LYS A 211 1.34 18.56 3.67
N ASP A 212 0.06 18.86 3.44
CA ASP A 212 -0.88 19.35 4.45
C ASP A 212 -1.94 18.30 4.84
N LEU A 213 -1.88 17.09 4.26
CA LEU A 213 -2.87 16.04 4.50
C LEU A 213 -2.53 15.20 5.73
N HIS A 214 -3.58 14.58 6.30
CA HIS A 214 -3.48 13.67 7.44
C HIS A 214 -4.32 12.42 7.17
N TYR A 215 -3.80 11.28 7.60
CA TYR A 215 -4.57 10.03 7.63
C TYR A 215 -5.60 10.09 8.75
N GLN A 216 -6.74 9.46 8.51
CA GLN A 216 -7.83 9.38 9.50
C GLN A 216 -8.64 8.10 9.34
N ALA A 217 -9.18 7.60 10.44
CA ALA A 217 -10.14 6.51 10.44
C ALA A 217 -11.56 7.09 10.25
N VAL A 218 -12.24 6.67 9.19
CA VAL A 218 -13.64 7.05 8.93
C VAL A 218 -14.53 5.84 9.14
N ARG A 219 -15.47 5.94 10.10
CA ARG A 219 -16.38 4.85 10.46
C ARG A 219 -17.35 4.53 9.32
N LEU A 220 -17.67 3.25 9.19
CA LEU A 220 -18.75 2.81 8.31
C LEU A 220 -20.10 3.18 8.92
N LYS A 221 -21.04 3.70 8.08
CA LYS A 221 -22.37 4.07 8.58
C LYS A 221 -23.17 2.88 9.09
N GLU A 222 -23.13 1.78 8.32
CA GLU A 222 -23.89 0.56 8.65
C GLU A 222 -23.20 -0.32 9.71
N HIS A 223 -21.90 -0.12 9.93
CA HIS A 223 -21.06 -0.89 10.84
C HIS A 223 -20.11 0.05 11.60
N PRO A 224 -20.61 0.80 12.62
CA PRO A 224 -19.84 1.85 13.30
C PRO A 224 -18.60 1.38 14.07
N GLN A 225 -18.47 0.06 14.31
CA GLN A 225 -17.28 -0.56 14.91
C GLN A 225 -16.14 -0.74 13.89
N ASP A 226 -16.46 -0.69 12.60
CA ASP A 226 -15.50 -0.80 11.51
C ASP A 226 -15.24 0.56 10.85
N ALA A 227 -14.10 0.68 10.20
CA ALA A 227 -13.72 1.86 9.44
C ALA A 227 -13.36 1.50 7.99
N PHE A 228 -13.34 2.51 7.13
CA PHE A 228 -12.68 2.40 5.83
C PHE A 228 -11.17 2.32 6.01
N CYS A 229 -10.48 1.74 5.03
CA CYS A 229 -9.03 1.85 4.95
C CYS A 229 -8.61 3.32 5.01
N GLU A 230 -7.64 3.66 5.85
CA GLU A 230 -7.14 5.01 6.06
C GLU A 230 -6.61 5.68 4.79
N HIS A 231 -6.23 4.88 3.79
CA HIS A 231 -5.85 5.38 2.48
C HIS A 231 -7.01 6.01 1.72
N ILE A 232 -8.25 5.54 1.90
CA ILE A 232 -9.40 6.04 1.13
C ILE A 232 -9.66 7.52 1.41
N PRO A 233 -9.88 7.97 2.66
CA PRO A 233 -10.08 9.37 2.94
C PRO A 233 -8.87 10.22 2.54
N PHE A 234 -7.65 9.73 2.74
CA PHE A 234 -6.42 10.43 2.35
C PHE A 234 -6.35 10.67 0.84
N HIS A 235 -6.63 9.65 0.03
CA HIS A 235 -6.61 9.76 -1.44
C HIS A 235 -7.76 10.62 -1.99
N LEU A 236 -8.92 10.65 -1.33
CA LEU A 236 -10.01 11.52 -1.70
C LEU A 236 -9.66 13.02 -1.51
N GLU A 237 -8.85 13.36 -0.50
CA GLU A 237 -8.38 14.73 -0.31
C GLU A 237 -7.42 15.17 -1.44
N ILE A 238 -6.58 14.26 -1.96
CA ILE A 238 -5.74 14.53 -3.12
C ILE A 238 -6.60 14.91 -4.33
N ILE A 239 -7.69 14.17 -4.57
CA ILE A 239 -8.63 14.47 -5.66
C ILE A 239 -9.34 15.81 -5.45
N ARG A 240 -9.72 16.15 -4.21
CA ARG A 240 -10.36 17.45 -3.88
C ARG A 240 -9.46 18.65 -4.17
N GLN A 241 -8.15 18.48 -4.14
CA GLN A 241 -7.18 19.50 -4.52
C GLN A 241 -7.03 19.65 -6.05
N GLY A 242 -7.74 18.84 -6.85
CA GLY A 242 -7.71 18.88 -8.31
C GLY A 242 -6.72 17.92 -8.95
N TYR A 243 -6.04 17.09 -8.18
CA TYR A 243 -5.17 16.03 -8.69
C TYR A 243 -5.96 14.76 -9.04
N GLN A 244 -5.29 13.85 -9.75
CA GLN A 244 -5.82 12.54 -10.11
C GLN A 244 -4.99 11.43 -9.48
N ASN A 245 -5.66 10.36 -9.03
CA ASN A 245 -5.01 9.15 -8.52
C ASN A 245 -5.06 8.04 -9.57
N TYR A 246 -3.95 7.28 -9.70
CA TYR A 246 -3.81 6.21 -10.68
C TYR A 246 -3.24 4.93 -10.08
N VAL A 247 -3.64 3.78 -10.62
CA VAL A 247 -2.86 2.55 -10.49
C VAL A 247 -2.01 2.38 -11.75
N CYS A 248 -0.70 2.30 -11.59
CA CYS A 248 0.23 2.10 -12.70
C CYS A 248 0.46 0.61 -12.95
N ARG A 249 0.16 0.15 -14.18
CA ARG A 249 0.32 -1.26 -14.56
C ARG A 249 1.76 -1.77 -14.42
N ARG A 250 2.76 -0.93 -14.67
CA ARG A 250 4.19 -1.28 -14.63
C ARG A 250 4.77 -1.33 -13.23
N MET A 251 4.21 -0.60 -12.27
CA MET A 251 4.63 -0.63 -10.87
C MET A 251 4.17 -1.93 -10.21
N THR A 252 4.84 -3.04 -10.51
CA THR A 252 4.45 -4.34 -9.95
C THR A 252 5.05 -4.58 -8.59
N VAL A 253 4.20 -5.01 -7.66
CA VAL A 253 4.55 -5.44 -6.30
C VAL A 253 4.07 -6.87 -6.11
N ASN A 254 4.93 -7.70 -5.55
CA ASN A 254 4.58 -9.04 -5.09
C ASN A 254 4.55 -9.01 -3.56
N SER A 255 3.37 -9.18 -2.97
CA SER A 255 3.23 -9.20 -1.50
C SER A 255 3.51 -10.58 -0.89
N GLY A 256 3.98 -11.55 -1.68
CA GLY A 256 4.31 -12.89 -1.25
C GLY A 256 3.20 -13.92 -1.48
N LEU A 257 3.36 -15.07 -0.85
CA LEU A 257 2.42 -16.17 -0.94
C LEU A 257 1.27 -15.95 0.02
N LEU A 258 0.05 -16.13 -0.47
CA LEU A 258 -1.13 -16.12 0.38
C LEU A 258 -1.16 -17.41 1.22
N GLU A 259 -1.10 -17.29 2.53
CA GLU A 259 -1.31 -18.42 3.45
C GLU A 259 -2.79 -18.79 3.50
N VAL A 260 -3.21 -19.64 2.59
CA VAL A 260 -4.57 -20.19 2.56
C VAL A 260 -4.55 -21.70 2.66
N LYS A 261 -5.62 -22.28 3.21
CA LYS A 261 -5.75 -23.73 3.30
C LYS A 261 -5.71 -24.36 1.89
N PRO A 262 -5.06 -25.53 1.70
CA PRO A 262 -4.89 -26.15 0.37
C PRO A 262 -6.18 -26.32 -0.43
N TRP A 263 -7.30 -26.63 0.22
CA TRP A 263 -8.60 -26.74 -0.44
C TRP A 263 -9.14 -25.41 -0.97
N VAL A 264 -8.84 -24.29 -0.28
CA VAL A 264 -9.19 -22.93 -0.75
C VAL A 264 -8.37 -22.60 -1.99
N VAL A 265 -7.06 -22.89 -1.97
CA VAL A 265 -6.19 -22.73 -3.15
C VAL A 265 -6.74 -23.52 -4.33
N PHE A 266 -7.15 -24.80 -4.10
CA PHE A 266 -7.77 -25.63 -5.14
C PHE A 266 -9.02 -24.95 -5.71
N LEU A 267 -9.95 -24.49 -4.88
CA LEU A 267 -11.16 -23.79 -5.34
C LEU A 267 -10.83 -22.53 -6.14
N MET A 268 -9.91 -21.71 -5.65
CA MET A 268 -9.49 -20.47 -6.33
C MET A 268 -8.90 -20.74 -7.72
N CYS A 269 -8.13 -21.81 -7.86
CA CYS A 269 -7.38 -22.13 -9.07
C CYS A 269 -8.21 -22.94 -10.08
N TYR A 270 -8.97 -23.92 -9.63
CA TYR A 270 -9.65 -24.88 -10.52
C TYR A 270 -11.15 -24.66 -10.61
N LEU A 271 -11.78 -24.11 -9.58
CA LEU A 271 -13.22 -23.89 -9.50
C LEU A 271 -13.53 -22.43 -9.07
N PRO A 272 -13.02 -21.42 -9.80
CA PRO A 272 -13.13 -20.02 -9.37
C PRO A 272 -14.58 -19.53 -9.22
N GLN A 273 -15.52 -20.08 -10.00
CA GLN A 273 -16.94 -19.73 -9.89
C GLN A 273 -17.57 -20.25 -8.57
N VAL A 274 -17.19 -21.48 -8.16
CA VAL A 274 -17.62 -22.05 -6.88
C VAL A 274 -17.02 -21.24 -5.73
N TYR A 275 -15.75 -20.88 -5.82
CA TYR A 275 -15.11 -20.04 -4.83
C TYR A 275 -15.80 -18.69 -4.71
N GLU A 276 -16.13 -18.02 -5.82
CA GLU A 276 -16.90 -16.76 -5.82
C GLU A 276 -18.27 -16.89 -5.16
N MET A 277 -18.96 -17.99 -5.44
CA MET A 277 -20.27 -18.27 -4.83
C MET A 277 -20.13 -18.42 -3.32
N LEU A 278 -19.15 -19.18 -2.84
CA LEU A 278 -18.89 -19.36 -1.40
C LEU A 278 -18.54 -18.02 -0.73
N CYS A 279 -17.75 -17.18 -1.37
CA CYS A 279 -17.44 -15.85 -0.85
C CYS A 279 -18.68 -14.94 -0.76
N LYS A 280 -19.58 -15.00 -1.75
CA LYS A 280 -20.87 -14.28 -1.69
C LYS A 280 -21.75 -14.76 -0.56
N VAL A 281 -21.84 -16.08 -0.36
CA VAL A 281 -22.60 -16.68 0.74
C VAL A 281 -22.00 -16.25 2.08
N SER A 282 -20.67 -16.32 2.23
CA SER A 282 -19.99 -15.90 3.45
C SER A 282 -20.22 -14.41 3.74
N ALA A 283 -20.10 -13.54 2.73
CA ALA A 283 -20.38 -12.12 2.86
C ALA A 283 -21.84 -11.83 3.22
N PHE A 284 -22.79 -12.57 2.63
CA PHE A 284 -24.20 -12.46 2.96
C PHE A 284 -24.50 -12.91 4.40
N MET A 285 -23.91 -14.04 4.85
CA MET A 285 -24.06 -14.51 6.23
C MET A 285 -23.44 -13.56 7.24
N TYR A 286 -22.28 -12.97 6.91
CA TYR A 286 -21.65 -11.92 7.71
C TYR A 286 -22.59 -10.73 7.86
N LYS A 287 -23.19 -10.25 6.78
CA LYS A 287 -24.16 -9.16 6.79
C LYS A 287 -25.42 -9.49 7.61
N MET A 288 -25.85 -10.76 7.64
CA MET A 288 -27.00 -11.19 8.43
C MET A 288 -26.70 -11.38 9.93
N ASN A 289 -25.51 -11.83 10.28
CA ASN A 289 -25.10 -11.99 11.69
C ASN A 289 -24.79 -10.65 12.38
N TRP A 290 -24.78 -9.57 11.64
CA TRP A 290 -24.56 -8.21 12.13
C TRP A 290 -25.87 -7.45 12.36
N ARG A 291 -27.01 -8.09 12.21
CA ARG A 291 -28.32 -7.60 12.59
C ARG A 291 -28.78 -8.22 13.92
#